data_d01b20fc304c2cd41e1c8796a15f0522
#
_entry.id   d01b20fc304c2cd41e1c8796a15f0522
#
_cell.length_a   1.000
_cell.length_b   1.000
_cell.length_c   1.000
_cell.angle_alpha   90.00
_cell.angle_beta   90.00
_cell.angle_gamma   90.00
#
_symmetry.space_group_name_H-M   'P 1'
#
loop_
_entity.id
_entity.type
_entity.pdbx_description
1 polymer ?
#
loop_
_entity_poly.entity_id
_entity_poly.type
_entity_poly.pdbx_seq_one_letter_code
_entity_poly.pdbx_strand_id
1 'polypeptide(L)'
;MAENHPYDPNDVAACRSVLVEALTVLGKYRDRIAVVGGWVPELAIPGQGHMGSLNVDLALDVAQFPPNVYETIRSDLLAAGYTPTDIPNRFERKVPGNPTPVRVDLLCGEYAGERSGSTHEMVQGMAVWKARGLDLVVWFHTKIRVSGTLPDGGRNDVEVTIPTIPAFLCMKGILLVDRKKDKDAYDVYFCVANFPGGLKALSSDFQPMLSNNLVQEGLRNLRAKFSTIEDIGPVWAARVAVEAGADEEFARRDAFEQINRLLDLLKIPKHGQPA
;
A
#
# COMPACT_ATOMS: atom_id res chain seq x y z
N MET A 1 28.65 13.22 -9.67
CA MET A 1 28.02 11.95 -9.27
C MET A 1 26.54 12.25 -9.18
N ALA A 2 25.72 11.63 -10.01
CA ALA A 2 24.26 11.82 -9.92
C ALA A 2 23.81 11.30 -8.55
N GLU A 3 23.20 12.15 -7.75
CA GLU A 3 22.53 11.77 -6.53
C GLU A 3 21.44 10.78 -6.92
N ASN A 4 21.56 9.58 -6.43
CA ASN A 4 20.63 8.49 -6.70
C ASN A 4 19.35 8.78 -5.89
N HIS A 5 18.45 9.62 -6.43
CA HIS A 5 17.14 9.83 -5.85
C HIS A 5 16.36 8.51 -5.98
N PRO A 6 16.00 7.85 -4.87
CA PRO A 6 15.36 6.53 -4.93
C PRO A 6 13.99 6.55 -5.64
N TYR A 7 13.41 7.74 -5.88
CA TYR A 7 12.13 7.97 -6.58
C TYR A 7 12.32 8.88 -7.79
N ASP A 8 13.09 8.42 -8.80
CA ASP A 8 13.16 9.12 -10.09
C ASP A 8 11.77 9.24 -10.72
N PRO A 9 11.35 10.44 -11.17
CA PRO A 9 10.03 10.64 -11.79
C PRO A 9 9.76 9.72 -12.99
N ASN A 10 10.79 9.34 -13.75
CA ASN A 10 10.65 8.44 -14.90
C ASN A 10 10.37 7.01 -14.41
N ASP A 11 11.04 6.55 -13.37
CA ASP A 11 10.79 5.24 -12.77
C ASP A 11 9.38 5.16 -12.16
N VAL A 12 8.93 6.22 -11.48
CA VAL A 12 7.57 6.33 -10.95
C VAL A 12 6.55 6.34 -12.09
N ALA A 13 6.79 7.08 -13.17
CA ALA A 13 5.91 7.11 -14.35
C ALA A 13 5.85 5.73 -15.04
N ALA A 14 6.99 5.06 -15.18
CA ALA A 14 7.04 3.70 -15.71
C ALA A 14 6.26 2.72 -14.82
N CYS A 15 6.42 2.81 -13.50
CA CYS A 15 5.66 1.99 -12.56
C CYS A 15 4.15 2.28 -12.63
N ARG A 16 3.75 3.55 -12.76
CA ARG A 16 2.34 3.92 -12.95
C ARG A 16 1.76 3.33 -14.24
N SER A 17 2.52 3.31 -15.33
CA SER A 17 2.06 2.71 -16.59
C SER A 17 1.82 1.20 -16.44
N VAL A 18 2.70 0.51 -15.74
CA VAL A 18 2.55 -0.93 -15.42
C VAL A 18 1.38 -1.17 -14.47
N LEU A 19 1.12 -0.29 -13.50
CA LEU A 19 -0.07 -0.38 -12.66
C LEU A 19 -1.36 -0.39 -13.51
N VAL A 20 -1.49 0.58 -14.43
CA VAL A 20 -2.68 0.67 -15.30
C VAL A 20 -2.77 -0.53 -16.26
N GLU A 21 -1.64 -0.99 -16.80
CA GLU A 21 -1.60 -2.20 -17.66
C GLU A 21 -2.01 -3.45 -16.87
N ALA A 22 -1.44 -3.69 -15.69
CA ALA A 22 -1.77 -4.86 -14.89
C ALA A 22 -3.25 -4.92 -14.54
N LEU A 23 -3.84 -3.77 -14.14
CA LEU A 23 -5.27 -3.66 -13.86
C LEU A 23 -6.14 -3.82 -15.10
N THR A 24 -5.65 -3.44 -16.28
CA THR A 24 -6.32 -3.68 -17.57
C THR A 24 -6.33 -5.17 -17.91
N VAL A 25 -5.16 -5.81 -17.84
CA VAL A 25 -4.98 -7.25 -18.11
C VAL A 25 -5.82 -8.10 -17.16
N LEU A 26 -5.82 -7.73 -15.88
CA LEU A 26 -6.55 -8.44 -14.83
C LEU A 26 -7.98 -7.92 -14.62
N GLY A 27 -8.50 -7.10 -15.54
CA GLY A 27 -9.80 -6.42 -15.39
C GLY A 27 -11.00 -7.35 -15.18
N LYS A 28 -10.95 -8.59 -15.67
CA LYS A 28 -11.99 -9.62 -15.40
C LYS A 28 -12.03 -10.08 -13.93
N TYR A 29 -11.00 -9.75 -13.13
CA TYR A 29 -10.89 -10.08 -11.71
C TYR A 29 -10.98 -8.83 -10.81
N ARG A 30 -11.31 -7.65 -11.36
CA ARG A 30 -11.29 -6.35 -10.65
C ARG A 30 -12.02 -6.33 -9.31
N ASP A 31 -13.08 -7.14 -9.16
CA ASP A 31 -13.85 -7.22 -7.91
C ASP A 31 -13.20 -8.12 -6.84
N ARG A 32 -12.07 -8.76 -7.17
CA ARG A 32 -11.34 -9.71 -6.33
C ARG A 32 -9.87 -9.32 -6.16
N ILE A 33 -9.46 -8.22 -6.77
CA ILE A 33 -8.10 -7.69 -6.73
C ILE A 33 -8.15 -6.25 -6.25
N ALA A 34 -7.32 -5.92 -5.28
CA ALA A 34 -7.14 -4.55 -4.80
C ALA A 34 -5.70 -4.10 -4.97
N VAL A 35 -5.49 -2.83 -5.33
CA VAL A 35 -4.17 -2.19 -5.25
C VAL A 35 -3.89 -1.86 -3.80
N VAL A 36 -2.72 -2.26 -3.33
CA VAL A 36 -2.24 -1.99 -1.97
C VAL A 36 -0.84 -1.37 -2.02
N GLY A 37 -0.19 -1.22 -0.88
CA GLY A 37 1.19 -0.71 -0.84
C GLY A 37 1.32 0.78 -1.18
N GLY A 38 2.45 1.14 -1.77
CA GLY A 38 2.87 2.53 -1.92
C GLY A 38 2.07 3.38 -2.93
N TRP A 39 1.20 2.79 -3.74
CA TRP A 39 0.32 3.52 -4.66
C TRP A 39 -0.95 4.05 -3.99
N VAL A 40 -1.36 3.48 -2.87
CA VAL A 40 -2.63 3.85 -2.21
C VAL A 40 -2.70 5.35 -1.85
N PRO A 41 -1.67 5.98 -1.26
CA PRO A 41 -1.75 7.40 -0.90
C PRO A 41 -2.01 8.31 -2.11
N GLU A 42 -1.29 8.11 -3.23
CA GLU A 42 -1.48 8.92 -4.44
C GLU A 42 -2.86 8.68 -5.07
N LEU A 43 -3.32 7.43 -5.07
CA LEU A 43 -4.60 7.06 -5.66
C LEU A 43 -5.80 7.54 -4.84
N ALA A 44 -5.70 7.50 -3.51
CA ALA A 44 -6.78 7.91 -2.61
C ALA A 44 -6.83 9.43 -2.36
N ILE A 45 -5.67 10.10 -2.44
CA ILE A 45 -5.52 11.54 -2.15
C ILE A 45 -4.73 12.19 -3.32
N PRO A 46 -5.31 12.22 -4.53
CA PRO A 46 -4.60 12.68 -5.71
C PRO A 46 -4.27 14.17 -5.66
N GLY A 47 -3.18 14.56 -6.33
CA GLY A 47 -2.80 15.96 -6.50
C GLY A 47 -2.16 16.64 -5.29
N GLN A 48 -1.88 15.92 -4.22
CA GLN A 48 -1.21 16.44 -3.02
C GLN A 48 0.32 16.19 -3.02
N GLY A 49 0.89 15.72 -4.14
CA GLY A 49 2.35 15.59 -4.30
C GLY A 49 2.95 14.35 -3.63
N HIS A 50 2.19 13.26 -3.49
CA HIS A 50 2.79 12.00 -3.07
C HIS A 50 3.79 11.49 -4.12
N MET A 51 4.91 10.94 -3.67
CA MET A 51 6.00 10.52 -4.57
C MET A 51 5.71 9.23 -5.38
N GLY A 52 4.55 8.58 -5.18
CA GLY A 52 4.21 7.34 -5.87
C GLY A 52 4.90 6.10 -5.31
N SER A 53 5.12 5.10 -6.16
CA SER A 53 5.79 3.84 -5.82
C SER A 53 6.61 3.31 -7.02
N LEU A 54 7.61 2.48 -6.73
CA LEU A 54 8.48 1.82 -7.72
C LEU A 54 8.12 0.34 -7.96
N ASN A 55 7.07 -0.15 -7.30
CA ASN A 55 6.51 -1.48 -7.51
C ASN A 55 4.98 -1.42 -7.44
N VAL A 56 4.33 -2.41 -7.99
CA VAL A 56 2.89 -2.61 -7.94
C VAL A 56 2.59 -3.78 -7.01
N ASP A 57 1.83 -3.53 -5.95
CA ASP A 57 1.38 -4.54 -5.01
C ASP A 57 -0.13 -4.79 -5.21
N LEU A 58 -0.52 -6.02 -5.54
CA LEU A 58 -1.90 -6.43 -5.77
C LEU A 58 -2.32 -7.45 -4.72
N ALA A 59 -3.31 -7.11 -3.91
CA ALA A 59 -3.93 -8.02 -2.94
C ALA A 59 -5.06 -8.81 -3.62
N LEU A 60 -5.04 -10.13 -3.45
CA LEU A 60 -6.04 -11.05 -3.96
C LEU A 60 -6.97 -11.49 -2.83
N ASP A 61 -8.29 -11.37 -3.03
CA ASP A 61 -9.29 -12.00 -2.17
C ASP A 61 -9.41 -13.49 -2.54
N VAL A 62 -8.53 -14.27 -1.95
CA VAL A 62 -8.37 -15.71 -2.27
C VAL A 62 -9.66 -16.49 -2.07
N ALA A 63 -10.47 -16.13 -1.08
CA ALA A 63 -11.72 -16.83 -0.76
C ALA A 63 -12.79 -16.72 -1.88
N GLN A 64 -12.71 -15.68 -2.69
CA GLN A 64 -13.66 -15.44 -3.77
C GLN A 64 -13.23 -16.01 -5.13
N PHE A 65 -12.04 -16.59 -5.24
CA PHE A 65 -11.58 -17.15 -6.49
C PHE A 65 -12.05 -18.59 -6.68
N PRO A 66 -12.71 -18.92 -7.80
CA PRO A 66 -13.00 -20.31 -8.15
C PRO A 66 -11.72 -21.13 -8.34
N PRO A 67 -11.76 -22.47 -8.14
CA PRO A 67 -10.60 -23.37 -8.19
C PRO A 67 -9.87 -23.19 -9.49
N ASN A 68 -9.64 -22.64 -10.40
CA ASN A 68 -8.84 -22.58 -11.62
C ASN A 68 -8.44 -21.15 -12.06
N VAL A 69 -8.76 -20.11 -11.27
CA VAL A 69 -8.59 -18.72 -11.69
C VAL A 69 -7.14 -18.26 -11.66
N TYR A 70 -6.33 -18.81 -10.78
CA TYR A 70 -4.93 -18.36 -10.64
C TYR A 70 -4.03 -18.78 -11.79
N GLU A 71 -4.24 -19.96 -12.32
CA GLU A 71 -3.55 -20.35 -13.54
C GLU A 71 -3.85 -19.36 -14.68
N THR A 72 -5.10 -18.86 -14.71
CA THR A 72 -5.52 -17.85 -15.68
C THR A 72 -4.88 -16.47 -15.38
N ILE A 73 -4.76 -16.04 -14.12
CA ILE A 73 -4.04 -14.79 -13.77
C ILE A 73 -2.59 -14.87 -14.25
N ARG A 74 -1.92 -15.98 -13.96
CA ARG A 74 -0.54 -16.20 -14.39
C ARG A 74 -0.43 -16.18 -15.91
N SER A 75 -1.29 -16.91 -16.62
CA SER A 75 -1.27 -16.96 -18.09
C SER A 75 -1.60 -15.61 -18.73
N ASP A 76 -2.53 -14.83 -18.16
CA ASP A 76 -2.85 -13.48 -18.64
C ASP A 76 -1.64 -12.54 -18.49
N LEU A 77 -0.95 -12.58 -17.36
CA LEU A 77 0.26 -11.77 -17.13
C LEU A 77 1.38 -12.18 -18.10
N LEU A 78 1.62 -13.48 -18.30
CA LEU A 78 2.63 -13.96 -19.24
C LEU A 78 2.31 -13.54 -20.68
N ALA A 79 1.04 -13.65 -21.10
CA ALA A 79 0.59 -13.23 -22.43
C ALA A 79 0.74 -11.71 -22.66
N ALA A 80 0.65 -10.91 -21.59
CA ALA A 80 0.89 -9.47 -21.61
C ALA A 80 2.38 -9.08 -21.50
N GLY A 81 3.30 -10.06 -21.51
CA GLY A 81 4.74 -9.83 -21.51
C GLY A 81 5.36 -9.62 -20.14
N TYR A 82 4.66 -10.00 -19.07
CA TYR A 82 5.26 -10.11 -17.73
C TYR A 82 6.11 -11.36 -17.62
N THR A 83 7.24 -11.27 -16.97
CA THR A 83 8.16 -12.40 -16.70
C THR A 83 8.11 -12.77 -15.22
N PRO A 84 7.92 -14.06 -14.88
CA PRO A 84 8.03 -14.50 -13.50
C PRO A 84 9.49 -14.39 -13.03
N THR A 85 9.70 -14.20 -11.72
CA THR A 85 11.02 -14.18 -11.10
C THR A 85 11.24 -15.44 -10.25
N ASP A 86 12.43 -15.57 -9.64
CA ASP A 86 12.72 -16.63 -8.67
C ASP A 86 11.88 -16.49 -7.38
N ILE A 87 11.25 -15.33 -7.15
CA ILE A 87 10.29 -15.11 -6.08
C ILE A 87 8.90 -15.50 -6.59
N PRO A 88 8.26 -16.54 -6.05
CA PRO A 88 7.10 -17.18 -6.67
C PRO A 88 5.87 -16.29 -6.91
N ASN A 89 5.69 -15.24 -6.10
CA ASN A 89 4.56 -14.29 -6.19
C ASN A 89 4.91 -13.02 -6.95
N ARG A 90 6.10 -12.93 -7.57
CA ARG A 90 6.62 -11.74 -8.21
C ARG A 90 6.74 -11.90 -9.71
N PHE A 91 6.30 -10.88 -10.40
CA PHE A 91 6.49 -10.70 -11.84
C PHE A 91 7.27 -9.40 -12.11
N GLU A 92 7.93 -9.35 -13.24
CA GLU A 92 8.60 -8.16 -13.76
C GLU A 92 8.06 -7.78 -15.12
N ARG A 93 7.91 -6.47 -15.35
CA ARG A 93 7.50 -5.90 -16.62
C ARG A 93 8.52 -4.89 -17.10
N LYS A 94 9.10 -5.13 -18.28
CA LYS A 94 9.98 -4.16 -18.93
C LYS A 94 9.15 -3.05 -19.57
N VAL A 95 9.53 -1.81 -19.33
CA VAL A 95 8.90 -0.63 -19.93
C VAL A 95 9.89 -0.01 -20.90
N PRO A 96 9.50 0.28 -22.15
CA PRO A 96 10.38 0.93 -23.11
C PRO A 96 10.95 2.24 -22.56
N GLY A 97 12.28 2.41 -22.67
CA GLY A 97 12.96 3.59 -22.15
C GLY A 97 13.29 3.57 -20.67
N ASN A 98 12.80 2.59 -19.90
CA ASN A 98 13.19 2.40 -18.50
C ASN A 98 14.20 1.24 -18.36
N PRO A 99 15.41 1.47 -17.82
CA PRO A 99 16.43 0.43 -17.67
C PRO A 99 16.05 -0.63 -16.65
N THR A 100 15.27 -0.27 -15.64
CA THR A 100 14.88 -1.19 -14.55
C THR A 100 13.47 -1.74 -14.79
N PRO A 101 13.27 -3.07 -14.80
CA PRO A 101 11.93 -3.63 -14.88
C PRO A 101 11.08 -3.26 -13.66
N VAL A 102 9.81 -2.99 -13.88
CA VAL A 102 8.84 -2.75 -12.82
C VAL A 102 8.39 -4.09 -12.23
N ARG A 103 8.40 -4.18 -10.89
CA ARG A 103 7.95 -5.36 -10.15
C ARG A 103 6.47 -5.29 -9.87
N VAL A 104 5.80 -6.44 -10.00
CA VAL A 104 4.40 -6.65 -9.64
C VAL A 104 4.34 -7.82 -8.67
N ASP A 105 3.92 -7.55 -7.44
CA ASP A 105 3.82 -8.53 -6.37
C ASP A 105 2.36 -8.92 -6.13
N LEU A 106 2.07 -10.23 -6.10
CA LEU A 106 0.75 -10.77 -5.78
C LEU A 106 0.74 -11.21 -4.31
N LEU A 107 -0.20 -10.65 -3.54
CA LEU A 107 -0.29 -10.78 -2.10
C LEU A 107 -1.70 -11.27 -1.70
N CYS A 108 -1.84 -11.80 -0.49
CA CYS A 108 -3.15 -12.08 0.11
C CYS A 108 -3.13 -11.82 1.63
N GLY A 109 -4.31 -11.80 2.24
CA GLY A 109 -4.44 -11.68 3.69
C GLY A 109 -3.88 -12.89 4.45
N GLU A 110 -3.50 -12.71 5.70
CA GLU A 110 -2.99 -13.78 6.55
C GLU A 110 -4.05 -14.85 6.81
N TYR A 111 -5.31 -14.46 6.93
CA TYR A 111 -6.44 -15.34 7.15
C TYR A 111 -7.05 -15.88 5.85
N ALA A 112 -6.49 -15.52 4.70
CA ALA A 112 -6.89 -16.07 3.43
C ALA A 112 -6.39 -17.52 3.29
N GLY A 113 -7.27 -18.44 2.84
CA GLY A 113 -6.93 -19.83 2.59
C GLY A 113 -6.97 -20.76 3.81
N GLU A 114 -6.61 -22.03 3.59
CA GLU A 114 -6.82 -23.12 4.54
C GLU A 114 -5.61 -23.37 5.48
N ARG A 115 -4.45 -22.80 5.20
CA ARG A 115 -3.20 -23.09 5.93
C ARG A 115 -2.86 -21.99 6.94
N SER A 116 -3.14 -22.24 8.21
CA SER A 116 -2.62 -21.45 9.32
C SER A 116 -1.10 -21.60 9.45
N GLY A 117 -0.37 -20.48 9.63
CA GLY A 117 1.08 -20.49 9.92
C GLY A 117 2.02 -20.58 8.71
N SER A 118 1.52 -20.65 7.48
CA SER A 118 2.34 -20.57 6.27
C SER A 118 2.53 -19.11 5.83
N THR A 119 3.72 -18.75 5.38
CA THR A 119 4.02 -17.43 4.78
C THR A 119 3.46 -17.29 3.35
N HIS A 120 3.05 -18.39 2.74
CA HIS A 120 2.49 -18.43 1.39
C HIS A 120 1.22 -19.26 1.38
N GLU A 121 0.26 -18.85 0.56
CA GLU A 121 -0.85 -19.69 0.14
C GLU A 121 -0.54 -20.25 -1.24
N MET A 122 -0.65 -21.56 -1.37
CA MET A 122 -0.52 -22.22 -2.68
C MET A 122 -1.89 -22.26 -3.35
N VAL A 123 -2.04 -21.46 -4.39
CA VAL A 123 -3.25 -21.44 -5.17
C VAL A 123 -2.93 -21.92 -6.57
N GLN A 124 -3.29 -23.17 -6.86
CA GLN A 124 -3.14 -23.83 -8.15
C GLN A 124 -1.74 -23.73 -8.79
N GLY A 125 -0.70 -24.00 -8.00
CA GLY A 125 0.67 -24.03 -8.48
C GLY A 125 1.38 -22.66 -8.46
N MET A 126 0.71 -21.59 -8.06
CA MET A 126 1.33 -20.28 -7.84
C MET A 126 1.33 -19.96 -6.33
N ALA A 127 2.48 -19.66 -5.77
CA ALA A 127 2.57 -19.16 -4.40
C ALA A 127 2.18 -17.68 -4.37
N VAL A 128 1.24 -17.33 -3.49
CA VAL A 128 0.86 -15.96 -3.18
C VAL A 128 1.33 -15.65 -1.77
N TRP A 129 2.01 -14.55 -1.56
CA TRP A 129 2.56 -14.22 -0.24
C TRP A 129 1.46 -13.75 0.69
N LYS A 130 1.39 -14.36 1.89
CA LYS A 130 0.51 -13.91 2.97
C LYS A 130 1.13 -12.73 3.70
N ALA A 131 0.39 -11.64 3.80
CA ALA A 131 0.83 -10.48 4.55
C ALA A 131 -0.23 -10.10 5.59
N ARG A 132 0.22 -9.98 6.85
CA ARG A 132 -0.63 -9.60 7.98
C ARG A 132 -1.23 -8.22 7.75
N GLY A 133 -2.51 -8.09 8.02
CA GLY A 133 -3.25 -6.85 7.85
C GLY A 133 -3.85 -6.65 6.47
N LEU A 134 -3.45 -7.40 5.42
CA LEU A 134 -4.07 -7.29 4.10
C LEU A 134 -5.55 -7.72 4.08
N ASP A 135 -5.99 -8.52 5.05
CA ASP A 135 -7.43 -8.84 5.23
C ASP A 135 -8.28 -7.57 5.40
N LEU A 136 -7.70 -6.48 5.90
CA LEU A 136 -8.40 -5.21 6.06
C LEU A 136 -8.89 -4.62 4.72
N VAL A 137 -8.18 -4.85 3.61
CA VAL A 137 -8.63 -4.36 2.30
C VAL A 137 -9.85 -5.15 1.79
N VAL A 138 -10.00 -6.40 2.17
CA VAL A 138 -11.18 -7.20 1.82
C VAL A 138 -12.45 -6.64 2.49
N TRP A 139 -12.32 -6.16 3.72
CA TRP A 139 -13.46 -5.68 4.51
C TRP A 139 -13.71 -4.17 4.37
N PHE A 140 -12.65 -3.38 4.20
CA PHE A 140 -12.71 -1.91 4.23
C PHE A 140 -12.01 -1.31 3.00
N HIS A 141 -12.74 -1.31 1.89
CA HIS A 141 -12.23 -0.82 0.61
C HIS A 141 -13.19 0.19 -0.04
N THR A 142 -12.67 0.86 -1.04
CA THR A 142 -13.42 1.73 -1.94
C THR A 142 -12.99 1.49 -3.38
N LYS A 143 -13.85 1.86 -4.32
CA LYS A 143 -13.54 1.83 -5.75
C LYS A 143 -13.29 3.22 -6.26
N ILE A 144 -12.26 3.37 -7.05
CA ILE A 144 -11.87 4.61 -7.72
C ILE A 144 -11.63 4.36 -9.19
N ARG A 145 -11.65 5.42 -10.00
CA ARG A 145 -11.26 5.37 -11.40
C ARG A 145 -9.84 5.93 -11.57
N VAL A 146 -8.99 5.18 -12.25
CA VAL A 146 -7.61 5.55 -12.52
C VAL A 146 -7.41 5.60 -14.03
N SER A 147 -6.96 6.76 -14.53
CA SER A 147 -6.57 6.96 -15.92
C SER A 147 -5.05 6.97 -16.04
N GLY A 148 -4.53 6.41 -17.11
CA GLY A 148 -3.08 6.43 -17.35
C GLY A 148 -2.67 5.97 -18.74
N THR A 149 -1.39 6.15 -19.02
CA THR A 149 -0.74 5.67 -20.22
C THR A 149 -0.17 4.28 -19.96
N LEU A 150 -0.38 3.36 -20.90
CA LEU A 150 0.16 2.01 -20.88
C LEU A 150 1.65 2.01 -21.32
N PRO A 151 2.43 0.96 -21.03
CA PRO A 151 3.84 0.87 -21.46
C PRO A 151 4.04 0.95 -22.97
N ASP A 152 3.04 0.60 -23.79
CA ASP A 152 3.05 0.71 -25.25
C ASP A 152 2.64 2.09 -25.79
N GLY A 153 2.32 3.04 -24.91
CA GLY A 153 1.86 4.39 -25.24
C GLY A 153 0.34 4.55 -25.38
N GLY A 154 -0.42 3.47 -25.33
CA GLY A 154 -1.89 3.51 -25.28
C GLY A 154 -2.39 4.17 -24.00
N ARG A 155 -3.65 4.63 -23.98
CA ARG A 155 -4.30 5.17 -22.78
C ARG A 155 -5.49 4.30 -22.38
N ASN A 156 -5.66 4.11 -21.10
CA ASN A 156 -6.82 3.40 -20.57
C ASN A 156 -7.31 4.01 -19.25
N ASP A 157 -8.59 3.77 -18.97
CA ASP A 157 -9.27 4.11 -17.72
C ASP A 157 -9.76 2.82 -17.08
N VAL A 158 -9.35 2.58 -15.85
CA VAL A 158 -9.68 1.36 -15.12
C VAL A 158 -10.35 1.69 -13.78
N GLU A 159 -11.35 0.90 -13.42
CA GLU A 159 -11.91 0.91 -12.07
C GLU A 159 -11.04 0.01 -11.19
N VAL A 160 -10.67 0.54 -10.02
CA VAL A 160 -9.70 -0.08 -9.11
C VAL A 160 -10.27 -0.12 -7.71
N THR A 161 -10.14 -1.26 -7.05
CA THR A 161 -10.37 -1.38 -5.61
C THR A 161 -9.08 -1.01 -4.86
N ILE A 162 -9.21 -0.16 -3.85
CA ILE A 162 -8.13 0.22 -2.92
C ILE A 162 -8.64 0.14 -1.48
N PRO A 163 -7.79 -0.05 -0.46
CA PRO A 163 -8.22 0.08 0.93
C PRO A 163 -8.72 1.51 1.19
N THR A 164 -9.67 1.67 2.09
CA THR A 164 -9.94 3.00 2.67
C THR A 164 -8.71 3.52 3.38
N ILE A 165 -8.55 4.85 3.52
CA ILE A 165 -7.39 5.41 4.23
C ILE A 165 -7.28 4.87 5.67
N PRO A 166 -8.34 4.77 6.48
CA PRO A 166 -8.26 4.12 7.79
C PRO A 166 -7.70 2.70 7.74
N ALA A 167 -8.16 1.86 6.80
CA ALA A 167 -7.64 0.50 6.63
C ALA A 167 -6.15 0.51 6.24
N PHE A 168 -5.77 1.37 5.29
CA PHE A 168 -4.39 1.52 4.85
C PHE A 168 -3.45 1.94 6.00
N LEU A 169 -3.85 2.90 6.83
CA LEU A 169 -3.08 3.34 8.00
C LEU A 169 -2.85 2.18 8.98
N CYS A 170 -3.87 1.35 9.22
CA CYS A 170 -3.73 0.17 10.08
C CYS A 170 -2.81 -0.89 9.47
N MET A 171 -2.93 -1.15 8.16
CA MET A 171 -2.03 -2.06 7.43
C MET A 171 -0.57 -1.59 7.56
N LYS A 172 -0.31 -0.30 7.36
CA LYS A 172 1.03 0.28 7.54
C LYS A 172 1.51 0.22 8.99
N GLY A 173 0.64 0.47 9.97
CA GLY A 173 0.96 0.32 11.39
C GLY A 173 1.39 -1.10 11.77
N ILE A 174 0.77 -2.12 11.18
CA ILE A 174 1.18 -3.52 11.35
C ILE A 174 2.58 -3.75 10.73
N LEU A 175 2.80 -3.28 9.51
CA LEU A 175 4.08 -3.45 8.80
C LEU A 175 5.25 -2.74 9.48
N LEU A 176 5.03 -1.58 10.11
CA LEU A 176 6.08 -0.80 10.80
C LEU A 176 6.73 -1.53 12.00
N VAL A 177 6.16 -2.64 12.46
CA VAL A 177 6.75 -3.44 13.55
C VAL A 177 7.93 -4.24 13.04
N ASP A 178 7.76 -4.94 11.94
CA ASP A 178 8.70 -5.95 11.44
C ASP A 178 9.53 -5.45 10.26
N ARG A 179 8.99 -4.50 9.50
CA ARG A 179 9.62 -4.01 8.27
C ARG A 179 10.31 -2.67 8.50
N LYS A 180 11.63 -2.64 8.21
CA LYS A 180 12.43 -1.41 8.26
C LYS A 180 12.40 -0.71 6.89
N LYS A 181 11.30 0.00 6.60
CA LYS A 181 11.15 0.78 5.36
C LYS A 181 10.62 2.17 5.70
N ASP A 182 11.48 3.16 5.55
CA ASP A 182 11.21 4.56 5.90
C ASP A 182 9.94 5.10 5.24
N LYS A 183 9.72 4.70 3.99
CA LYS A 183 8.52 5.10 3.22
C LYS A 183 7.20 4.66 3.87
N ASP A 184 7.17 3.58 4.63
CA ASP A 184 5.93 3.16 5.29
C ASP A 184 5.46 4.20 6.35
N ALA A 185 6.41 4.83 7.05
CA ALA A 185 6.11 5.92 7.98
C ALA A 185 5.71 7.22 7.24
N TYR A 186 6.37 7.51 6.11
CA TYR A 186 6.00 8.64 5.26
C TYR A 186 4.60 8.48 4.66
N ASP A 187 4.26 7.30 4.14
CA ASP A 187 2.92 7.01 3.60
C ASP A 187 1.83 7.25 4.66
N VAL A 188 2.09 6.85 5.93
CA VAL A 188 1.19 7.12 7.06
C VAL A 188 1.06 8.62 7.30
N TYR A 189 2.19 9.33 7.43
CA TYR A 189 2.20 10.77 7.66
C TYR A 189 1.47 11.52 6.53
N PHE A 190 1.81 11.20 5.28
CA PHE A 190 1.18 11.83 4.11
C PHE A 190 -0.35 11.68 4.13
N CYS A 191 -0.85 10.47 4.37
CA CYS A 191 -2.29 10.22 4.41
C CYS A 191 -2.99 10.97 5.54
N VAL A 192 -2.38 11.07 6.72
CA VAL A 192 -2.95 11.77 7.87
C VAL A 192 -2.94 13.29 7.66
N ALA A 193 -1.83 13.84 7.15
CA ALA A 193 -1.68 15.29 6.94
C ALA A 193 -2.56 15.81 5.79
N ASN A 194 -2.79 15.01 4.75
CA ASN A 194 -3.49 15.42 3.54
C ASN A 194 -4.90 14.84 3.42
N PHE A 195 -5.45 14.22 4.48
CA PHE A 195 -6.78 13.62 4.41
C PHE A 195 -7.87 14.67 4.14
N PRO A 196 -8.74 14.47 3.13
CA PRO A 196 -9.81 15.42 2.83
C PRO A 196 -10.75 15.62 4.03
N GLY A 197 -10.94 16.86 4.45
CA GLY A 197 -11.71 17.19 5.65
C GLY A 197 -10.94 17.10 6.97
N GLY A 198 -9.65 16.75 6.93
CA GLY A 198 -8.72 16.76 8.05
C GLY A 198 -8.97 15.66 9.10
N LEU A 199 -8.31 15.78 10.25
CA LEU A 199 -8.28 14.75 11.29
C LEU A 199 -9.66 14.37 11.84
N LYS A 200 -10.61 15.31 11.91
CA LYS A 200 -11.97 15.01 12.39
C LYS A 200 -12.71 14.10 11.43
N ALA A 201 -12.63 14.37 10.12
CA ALA A 201 -13.24 13.53 9.11
C ALA A 201 -12.59 12.13 9.10
N LEU A 202 -11.24 12.08 9.12
CA LEU A 202 -10.50 10.83 9.20
C LEU A 202 -10.88 10.02 10.46
N SER A 203 -10.99 10.67 11.62
CA SER A 203 -11.42 10.00 12.86
C SER A 203 -12.85 9.45 12.76
N SER A 204 -13.74 10.13 12.05
CA SER A 204 -15.11 9.64 11.81
C SER A 204 -15.12 8.40 10.92
N ASP A 205 -14.26 8.36 9.89
CA ASP A 205 -14.14 7.22 8.97
C ASP A 205 -13.57 5.96 9.66
N PHE A 206 -12.86 6.12 10.78
CA PHE A 206 -12.40 5.00 11.59
C PHE A 206 -13.51 4.34 12.42
N GLN A 207 -14.60 5.06 12.76
CA GLN A 207 -15.59 4.57 13.74
C GLN A 207 -16.17 3.20 13.40
N PRO A 208 -16.56 2.89 12.14
CA PRO A 208 -17.15 1.59 11.80
C PRO A 208 -16.21 0.40 11.99
N MET A 209 -14.90 0.63 12.07
CA MET A 209 -13.89 -0.43 12.07
C MET A 209 -13.12 -0.56 13.39
N LEU A 210 -13.36 0.32 14.37
CA LEU A 210 -12.63 0.32 15.65
C LEU A 210 -12.79 -0.97 16.48
N SER A 211 -13.86 -1.74 16.28
CA SER A 211 -14.05 -3.03 16.94
C SER A 211 -13.20 -4.18 16.34
N ASN A 212 -12.56 -3.95 15.20
CA ASN A 212 -11.75 -4.97 14.54
C ASN A 212 -10.36 -5.08 15.20
N ASN A 213 -9.94 -6.31 15.53
CA ASN A 213 -8.68 -6.56 16.22
C ASN A 213 -7.43 -6.14 15.42
N LEU A 214 -7.41 -6.32 14.09
CA LEU A 214 -6.30 -5.88 13.24
C LEU A 214 -6.22 -4.36 13.18
N VAL A 215 -7.37 -3.66 13.20
CA VAL A 215 -7.42 -2.21 13.28
C VAL A 215 -6.82 -1.74 14.60
N GLN A 216 -7.24 -2.34 15.71
CA GLN A 216 -6.70 -2.01 17.04
C GLN A 216 -5.19 -2.28 17.14
N GLU A 217 -4.72 -3.37 16.52
CA GLU A 217 -3.29 -3.68 16.46
C GLU A 217 -2.53 -2.62 15.67
N GLY A 218 -2.97 -2.29 14.46
CA GLY A 218 -2.35 -1.26 13.62
C GLY A 218 -2.26 0.09 14.32
N LEU A 219 -3.35 0.53 14.96
CA LEU A 219 -3.40 1.80 15.70
C LEU A 219 -2.46 1.80 16.93
N ARG A 220 -2.41 0.70 17.70
CA ARG A 220 -1.45 0.58 18.82
C ARG A 220 0.00 0.61 18.34
N ASN A 221 0.29 -0.03 17.23
CA ASN A 221 1.62 -0.03 16.63
C ASN A 221 2.02 1.39 16.16
N LEU A 222 1.10 2.13 15.52
CA LEU A 222 1.32 3.52 15.17
C LEU A 222 1.61 4.35 16.43
N ARG A 223 0.82 4.19 17.49
CA ARG A 223 1.05 4.89 18.77
C ARG A 223 2.45 4.58 19.33
N ALA A 224 2.90 3.35 19.27
CA ALA A 224 4.23 2.96 19.73
C ALA A 224 5.37 3.52 18.88
N LYS A 225 5.19 3.55 17.54
CA LYS A 225 6.22 4.02 16.60
C LYS A 225 6.31 5.55 16.49
N PHE A 226 5.28 6.27 16.93
CA PHE A 226 5.20 7.74 16.97
C PHE A 226 5.03 8.26 18.41
N SER A 227 5.56 7.57 19.42
CA SER A 227 5.40 7.90 20.84
C SER A 227 6.13 9.19 21.22
N THR A 228 7.30 9.42 20.65
CA THR A 228 8.10 10.65 20.80
C THR A 228 8.53 11.18 19.43
N ILE A 229 8.97 12.43 19.34
CA ILE A 229 9.50 13.04 18.12
C ILE A 229 10.79 12.36 17.63
N GLU A 230 11.51 11.68 18.51
CA GLU A 230 12.76 10.97 18.21
C GLU A 230 12.54 9.50 17.85
N ASP A 231 11.31 9.01 17.91
CA ASP A 231 11.00 7.64 17.51
C ASP A 231 11.13 7.44 15.99
N ILE A 232 11.24 6.18 15.60
CA ILE A 232 11.47 5.82 14.20
C ILE A 232 10.37 6.33 13.25
N GLY A 233 9.12 6.44 13.70
CA GLY A 233 8.01 6.90 12.88
C GLY A 233 8.23 8.33 12.37
N PRO A 234 8.33 9.36 13.25
CA PRO A 234 8.60 10.73 12.82
C PRO A 234 9.93 10.88 12.08
N VAL A 235 11.00 10.22 12.54
CA VAL A 235 12.32 10.28 11.91
C VAL A 235 12.30 9.72 10.49
N TRP A 236 11.68 8.57 10.27
CA TRP A 236 11.58 7.98 8.93
C TRP A 236 10.65 8.78 8.02
N ALA A 237 9.52 9.26 8.53
CA ALA A 237 8.61 10.10 7.76
C ALA A 237 9.32 11.37 7.26
N ALA A 238 10.08 12.05 8.14
CA ALA A 238 10.84 13.24 7.78
C ALA A 238 11.94 12.96 6.76
N ARG A 239 12.70 11.87 6.93
CA ARG A 239 13.76 11.49 5.99
C ARG A 239 13.26 11.38 4.56
N VAL A 240 12.10 10.73 4.37
CA VAL A 240 11.50 10.60 3.05
C VAL A 240 10.88 11.92 2.57
N ALA A 241 10.29 12.72 3.48
CA ALA A 241 9.74 14.03 3.13
C ALA A 241 10.81 15.01 2.62
N VAL A 242 12.04 14.93 3.13
CA VAL A 242 13.19 15.73 2.65
C VAL A 242 13.50 15.42 1.17
N GLU A 243 13.38 14.17 0.74
CA GLU A 243 13.55 13.81 -0.68
C GLU A 243 12.47 14.47 -1.57
N ALA A 244 11.31 14.80 -1.00
CA ALA A 244 10.25 15.57 -1.63
C ALA A 244 10.40 17.11 -1.45
N GLY A 245 11.52 17.58 -0.87
CA GLY A 245 11.83 19.00 -0.68
C GLY A 245 11.31 19.64 0.59
N ALA A 246 10.84 18.86 1.58
CA ALA A 246 10.40 19.37 2.87
C ALA A 246 11.59 19.72 3.79
N ASP A 247 11.36 20.64 4.75
CA ASP A 247 12.28 20.84 5.88
C ASP A 247 12.19 19.65 6.84
N GLU A 248 13.35 19.10 7.24
CA GLU A 248 13.40 17.88 8.05
C GLU A 248 12.81 18.07 9.45
N GLU A 249 13.16 19.15 10.13
CA GLU A 249 12.70 19.41 11.51
C GLU A 249 11.20 19.66 11.51
N PHE A 250 10.71 20.45 10.56
CA PHE A 250 9.28 20.67 10.39
C PHE A 250 8.53 19.36 10.11
N ALA A 251 8.97 18.59 9.11
CA ALA A 251 8.31 17.33 8.73
C ALA A 251 8.28 16.32 9.89
N ARG A 252 9.37 16.22 10.65
CA ARG A 252 9.47 15.34 11.83
C ARG A 252 8.48 15.75 12.92
N ARG A 253 8.41 17.02 13.24
CA ARG A 253 7.49 17.57 14.24
C ARG A 253 6.04 17.41 13.80
N ASP A 254 5.73 17.78 12.57
CA ASP A 254 4.38 17.69 12.04
C ASP A 254 3.90 16.24 11.96
N ALA A 255 4.73 15.29 11.51
CA ALA A 255 4.41 13.88 11.52
C ALA A 255 4.06 13.36 12.92
N PHE A 256 4.88 13.72 13.92
CA PHE A 256 4.62 13.38 15.32
C PHE A 256 3.28 13.96 15.80
N GLU A 257 3.05 15.25 15.58
CA GLU A 257 1.85 15.94 16.08
C GLU A 257 0.58 15.44 15.40
N GLN A 258 0.55 15.34 14.06
CA GLN A 258 -0.63 14.95 13.31
C GLN A 258 -1.08 13.54 13.67
N ILE A 259 -0.14 12.59 13.73
CA ILE A 259 -0.45 11.20 14.05
C ILE A 259 -0.93 11.08 15.50
N ASN A 260 -0.27 11.73 16.46
CA ASN A 260 -0.71 11.69 17.85
C ASN A 260 -2.09 12.34 18.03
N ARG A 261 -2.38 13.47 17.37
CA ARG A 261 -3.72 14.10 17.41
C ARG A 261 -4.80 13.17 16.88
N LEU A 262 -4.54 12.45 15.76
CA LEU A 262 -5.47 11.44 15.26
C LEU A 262 -5.70 10.33 16.28
N LEU A 263 -4.62 9.76 16.84
CA LEU A 263 -4.70 8.66 17.80
C LEU A 263 -5.39 9.08 19.11
N ASP A 264 -5.26 10.35 19.51
CA ASP A 264 -5.98 10.92 20.66
C ASP A 264 -7.47 11.08 20.38
N LEU A 265 -7.86 11.52 19.17
CA LEU A 265 -9.25 11.56 18.71
C LEU A 265 -9.89 10.16 18.71
N LEU A 266 -9.12 9.14 18.35
CA LEU A 266 -9.53 7.74 18.35
C LEU A 266 -9.46 7.09 19.74
N LYS A 267 -9.00 7.81 20.78
CA LYS A 267 -8.83 7.34 22.15
C LYS A 267 -7.90 6.11 22.26
N ILE A 268 -6.88 6.04 21.40
CA ILE A 268 -5.87 4.99 21.49
C ILE A 268 -4.91 5.34 22.66
N PRO A 269 -4.79 4.49 23.70
CA PRO A 269 -4.01 4.81 24.88
C PRO A 269 -2.52 5.01 24.58
N LYS A 270 -1.86 5.90 25.31
CA LYS A 270 -0.41 6.05 25.29
C LYS A 270 0.24 4.84 25.96
N HIS A 271 1.45 4.52 25.54
CA HIS A 271 2.19 3.38 26.09
C HIS A 271 2.26 3.46 27.63
N GLY A 272 1.83 2.40 28.34
CA GLY A 272 1.85 2.35 29.80
C GLY A 272 0.60 2.90 30.50
N GLN A 273 -0.42 3.36 29.79
CA GLN A 273 -1.73 3.69 30.37
C GLN A 273 -2.70 2.50 30.21
N PRO A 274 -3.47 2.15 31.24
CA PRO A 274 -4.53 1.15 31.12
C PRO A 274 -5.60 1.65 30.12
N ALA A 275 -6.13 0.69 29.34
CA ALA A 275 -7.20 0.92 28.37
C ALA A 275 -8.53 1.25 29.09
#